data_a2ef93b5b01f2ac77709d0d1b2158e65
#
_entry.id   a2ef93b5b01f2ac77709d0d1b2158e65
#
_cell.length_a   1.000
_cell.length_b   1.000
_cell.length_c   1.000
_cell.angle_alpha   90.00
_cell.angle_beta   90.00
_cell.angle_gamma   90.00
#
_symmetry.space_group_name_H-M   'P 1'
#
loop_
_entity.id
_entity.type
_entity.pdbx_description
1 polymer ?
#
loop_
_entity_poly.entity_id
_entity_poly.type
_entity_poly.pdbx_seq_one_letter_code
_entity_poly.pdbx_strand_id
1 'polypeptide(L)'
;YMAEGEFEIGGLTRRLGFIAQNHKSQNGVWYPKHHRKAAEMVRFYASHAMPLVTFMDTPGAAADAEANLQNQSHSISFFISEMANLQLPVVGVVFGGGYSGGAIPLATANLLLSVREGVFNTIHPKGLSNIARKYNLSWQESAKYIGVSAYELQSRGYFDGVIDYSYDQPHQIKNLTRAI
;
A
#
# COMPACT_ATOMS: atom_id res chain seq x y z
N TYR A 1 10.31 2.75 -4.59
CA TYR A 1 11.42 2.93 -3.63
C TYR A 1 11.59 1.67 -2.82
N MET A 2 12.83 1.20 -2.68
CA MET A 2 13.18 0.06 -1.82
C MET A 2 14.47 0.42 -1.12
N ALA A 3 14.52 0.24 0.19
CA ALA A 3 15.65 0.64 1.03
C ALA A 3 15.75 -0.25 2.26
N GLU A 4 16.85 -0.15 2.96
CA GLU A 4 17.05 -0.69 4.31
C GLU A 4 17.65 0.39 5.21
N GLY A 5 17.47 0.24 6.51
CA GLY A 5 18.03 1.16 7.50
C GLY A 5 18.10 0.52 8.88
N GLU A 6 18.92 1.12 9.74
CA GLU A 6 19.03 0.74 11.13
C GLU A 6 18.28 1.73 12.02
N PHE A 7 17.52 1.21 12.97
CA PHE A 7 16.65 1.97 13.86
C PHE A 7 16.77 1.48 15.28
N GLU A 8 16.71 2.41 16.22
CA GLU A 8 16.60 2.11 17.65
C GLU A 8 15.13 1.87 18.00
N ILE A 9 14.79 0.62 18.31
CA ILE A 9 13.44 0.20 18.67
C ILE A 9 13.50 -0.54 20.01
N GLY A 10 12.84 0.03 21.03
CA GLY A 10 12.83 -0.55 22.38
C GLY A 10 14.23 -0.69 22.99
N GLY A 11 15.16 0.21 22.68
CA GLY A 11 16.56 0.18 23.16
C GLY A 11 17.46 -0.82 22.44
N LEU A 12 17.00 -1.38 21.32
CA LEU A 12 17.77 -2.32 20.50
C LEU A 12 17.87 -1.80 19.07
N THR A 13 19.08 -1.88 18.50
CA THR A 13 19.28 -1.58 17.06
C THR A 13 18.65 -2.69 16.22
N ARG A 14 17.77 -2.32 15.31
CA ARG A 14 17.09 -3.21 14.38
C ARG A 14 17.29 -2.74 12.95
N ARG A 15 17.56 -3.71 12.04
CA ARG A 15 17.53 -3.45 10.60
C ARG A 15 16.13 -3.67 10.07
N LEU A 16 15.62 -2.72 9.31
CA LEU A 16 14.30 -2.80 8.67
C LEU A 16 14.45 -2.69 7.16
N GLY A 17 13.60 -3.43 6.44
CA GLY A 17 13.39 -3.27 5.02
C GLY A 17 12.23 -2.31 4.74
N PHE A 18 12.31 -1.56 3.65
CA PHE A 18 11.27 -0.62 3.22
C PHE A 18 10.90 -0.84 1.77
N ILE A 19 9.60 -0.89 1.49
CA ILE A 19 9.05 -0.83 0.12
C ILE A 19 8.03 0.30 0.08
N ALA A 20 8.27 1.32 -0.73
CA ALA A 20 7.40 2.48 -0.82
C ALA A 20 7.05 2.79 -2.27
N GLN A 21 5.79 3.11 -2.49
CA GLN A 21 5.32 3.66 -3.76
C GLN A 21 5.63 5.15 -3.82
N ASN A 22 5.89 5.66 -5.02
CA ASN A 22 6.19 7.06 -5.24
C ASN A 22 5.23 7.63 -6.28
N HIS A 23 4.26 8.40 -5.82
CA HIS A 23 3.26 9.03 -6.70
C HIS A 23 3.89 9.95 -7.77
N LYS A 24 5.03 10.56 -7.48
CA LYS A 24 5.76 11.41 -8.44
C LYS A 24 6.40 10.62 -9.58
N SER A 25 6.54 9.29 -9.44
CA SER A 25 7.05 8.42 -10.49
C SER A 25 5.88 7.72 -11.18
N GLN A 26 5.69 7.96 -12.47
CA GLN A 26 4.62 7.35 -13.28
C GLN A 26 3.22 7.49 -12.63
N ASN A 27 2.96 8.60 -11.96
CA ASN A 27 1.73 8.85 -11.19
C ASN A 27 1.40 7.74 -10.16
N GLY A 28 2.40 7.08 -9.64
CA GLY A 28 2.24 5.97 -8.68
C GLY A 28 1.78 4.65 -9.28
N VAL A 29 1.60 4.56 -10.61
CA VAL A 29 1.16 3.33 -11.28
C VAL A 29 2.27 2.28 -11.27
N TRP A 30 1.95 1.06 -10.85
CA TRP A 30 2.90 -0.04 -10.82
C TRP A 30 2.72 -0.98 -12.00
N TYR A 31 3.80 -1.19 -12.74
CA TYR A 31 3.95 -2.14 -13.84
C TYR A 31 4.47 -3.50 -13.36
N PRO A 32 4.40 -4.56 -14.17
CA PRO A 32 4.88 -5.90 -13.81
C PRO A 32 6.30 -5.92 -13.23
N LYS A 33 7.21 -5.14 -13.80
CA LYS A 33 8.59 -5.02 -13.32
C LYS A 33 8.71 -4.53 -11.88
N HIS A 34 7.80 -3.62 -11.44
CA HIS A 34 7.80 -3.09 -10.09
C HIS A 34 7.34 -4.15 -9.09
N HIS A 35 6.27 -4.89 -9.40
CA HIS A 35 5.79 -6.00 -8.56
C HIS A 35 6.83 -7.10 -8.44
N ARG A 36 7.46 -7.51 -9.55
CA ARG A 36 8.52 -8.53 -9.51
C ARG A 36 9.73 -8.08 -8.69
N LYS A 37 10.17 -6.83 -8.89
CA LYS A 37 11.29 -6.29 -8.11
C LYS A 37 10.96 -6.21 -6.61
N ALA A 38 9.75 -5.80 -6.26
CA ALA A 38 9.30 -5.78 -4.86
C ALA A 38 9.27 -7.19 -4.26
N ALA A 39 8.78 -8.19 -4.99
CA ALA A 39 8.80 -9.59 -4.56
C ALA A 39 10.23 -10.12 -4.33
N GLU A 40 11.18 -9.79 -5.21
CA GLU A 40 12.60 -10.11 -5.03
C GLU A 40 13.15 -9.46 -3.75
N MET A 41 12.79 -8.22 -3.48
CA MET A 41 13.24 -7.51 -2.26
C MET A 41 12.63 -8.11 -0.99
N VAL A 42 11.38 -8.59 -1.03
CA VAL A 42 10.80 -9.33 0.11
C VAL A 42 11.64 -10.57 0.44
N ARG A 43 12.05 -11.34 -0.56
CA ARG A 43 12.96 -12.49 -0.37
C ARG A 43 14.31 -12.06 0.21
N PHE A 44 14.85 -10.96 -0.28
CA PHE A 44 16.10 -10.41 0.25
C PHE A 44 15.95 -10.03 1.74
N TYR A 45 14.89 -9.31 2.11
CA TYR A 45 14.63 -8.95 3.50
C TYR A 45 14.39 -10.18 4.37
N ALA A 46 13.66 -11.17 3.87
CA ALA A 46 13.45 -12.45 4.56
C ALA A 46 14.77 -13.16 4.86
N SER A 47 15.68 -13.26 3.87
CA SER A 47 16.97 -13.94 4.04
C SER A 47 17.92 -13.23 5.01
N HIS A 48 17.69 -11.95 5.29
CA HIS A 48 18.47 -11.14 6.23
C HIS A 48 17.72 -10.88 7.55
N ALA A 49 16.60 -11.55 7.79
CA ALA A 49 15.76 -11.40 8.99
C ALA A 49 15.37 -9.93 9.27
N MET A 50 15.07 -9.17 8.22
CA MET A 50 14.65 -7.77 8.32
C MET A 50 13.12 -7.67 8.31
N PRO A 51 12.46 -7.22 9.41
CA PRO A 51 11.07 -6.82 9.37
C PRO A 51 10.82 -5.76 8.30
N LEU A 52 9.61 -5.73 7.77
CA LEU A 52 9.29 -4.91 6.59
C LEU A 52 8.29 -3.81 6.93
N VAL A 53 8.55 -2.62 6.41
CA VAL A 53 7.58 -1.52 6.39
C VAL A 53 7.22 -1.20 4.95
N THR A 54 5.93 -1.12 4.67
CA THR A 54 5.42 -0.78 3.34
C THR A 54 4.66 0.53 3.35
N PHE A 55 4.86 1.38 2.33
CA PHE A 55 4.11 2.62 2.15
C PHE A 55 3.38 2.60 0.82
N MET A 56 2.06 2.84 0.89
CA MET A 56 1.16 2.81 -0.26
C MET A 56 0.79 4.22 -0.70
N ASP A 57 1.06 4.53 -1.96
CA ASP A 57 0.60 5.74 -2.65
C ASP A 57 0.49 5.46 -4.15
N THR A 58 -0.62 4.84 -4.55
CA THR A 58 -0.87 4.37 -5.92
C THR A 58 -2.35 4.45 -6.30
N PRO A 59 -2.67 4.85 -7.52
CA PRO A 59 -4.02 4.69 -8.08
C PRO A 59 -4.33 3.24 -8.49
N GLY A 60 -3.31 2.37 -8.50
CA GLY A 60 -3.45 0.96 -8.87
C GLY A 60 -2.29 0.43 -9.72
N ALA A 61 -2.44 -0.80 -10.16
CA ALA A 61 -1.52 -1.43 -11.12
C ALA A 61 -1.86 -1.01 -12.56
N ALA A 62 -0.86 -0.99 -13.43
CA ALA A 62 -1.05 -0.74 -14.86
C ALA A 62 -2.01 -1.78 -15.47
N ALA A 63 -2.93 -1.31 -16.31
CA ALA A 63 -3.96 -2.13 -16.95
C ALA A 63 -3.96 -1.97 -18.49
N ASP A 64 -2.87 -1.44 -19.03
CA ASP A 64 -2.69 -1.30 -20.47
C ASP A 64 -2.26 -2.62 -21.15
N ALA A 65 -2.22 -2.61 -22.47
CA ALA A 65 -1.86 -3.78 -23.27
C ALA A 65 -0.42 -4.25 -22.99
N GLU A 66 0.51 -3.33 -22.76
CA GLU A 66 1.90 -3.65 -22.45
C GLU A 66 2.02 -4.38 -21.11
N ALA A 67 1.37 -3.88 -20.08
CA ALA A 67 1.34 -4.52 -18.76
C ALA A 67 0.74 -5.94 -18.84
N ASN A 68 -0.33 -6.11 -19.63
CA ASN A 68 -0.95 -7.41 -19.84
C ASN A 68 0.00 -8.39 -20.56
N LEU A 69 0.67 -7.96 -21.62
CA LEU A 69 1.67 -8.78 -22.33
C LEU A 69 2.85 -9.18 -21.43
N GLN A 70 3.20 -8.35 -20.45
CA GLN A 70 4.24 -8.61 -19.46
C GLN A 70 3.74 -9.40 -18.23
N ASN A 71 2.53 -9.98 -18.28
CA ASN A 71 1.92 -10.79 -17.23
C ASN A 71 1.70 -10.00 -15.91
N GLN A 72 1.03 -8.85 -15.98
CA GLN A 72 0.72 -8.02 -14.80
C GLN A 72 0.02 -8.80 -13.69
N SER A 73 -1.02 -9.58 -14.03
CA SER A 73 -1.78 -10.37 -13.04
C SER A 73 -0.89 -11.36 -12.30
N HIS A 74 -0.01 -12.08 -13.04
CA HIS A 74 0.95 -13.00 -12.43
C HIS A 74 1.93 -12.25 -11.51
N SER A 75 2.42 -11.09 -11.94
CA SER A 75 3.37 -10.30 -11.13
C SER A 75 2.75 -9.81 -9.82
N ILE A 76 1.46 -9.45 -9.84
CA ILE A 76 0.70 -9.08 -8.64
C ILE A 76 0.53 -10.29 -7.72
N SER A 77 0.01 -11.41 -8.25
CA SER A 77 -0.25 -12.62 -7.45
C SER A 77 1.04 -13.20 -6.86
N PHE A 78 2.13 -13.16 -7.61
CA PHE A 78 3.44 -13.57 -7.12
C PHE A 78 3.90 -12.69 -5.95
N PHE A 79 3.77 -11.38 -6.06
CA PHE A 79 4.13 -10.47 -4.97
C PHE A 79 3.24 -10.66 -3.72
N ILE A 80 1.92 -10.88 -3.90
CA ILE A 80 1.02 -11.23 -2.79
C ILE A 80 1.50 -12.52 -2.11
N SER A 81 1.89 -13.53 -2.88
CA SER A 81 2.38 -14.80 -2.34
C SER A 81 3.65 -14.61 -1.52
N GLU A 82 4.61 -13.81 -1.99
CA GLU A 82 5.84 -13.53 -1.23
C GLU A 82 5.55 -12.79 0.08
N MET A 83 4.66 -11.82 0.05
CA MET A 83 4.23 -11.10 1.25
C MET A 83 3.49 -12.01 2.25
N ALA A 84 2.57 -12.84 1.77
CA ALA A 84 1.77 -13.73 2.61
C ALA A 84 2.62 -14.86 3.26
N ASN A 85 3.71 -15.26 2.62
CA ASN A 85 4.62 -16.28 3.14
C ASN A 85 5.76 -15.72 3.99
N LEU A 86 5.88 -14.39 4.10
CA LEU A 86 6.94 -13.77 4.89
C LEU A 86 6.72 -14.03 6.38
N GLN A 87 7.68 -14.70 7.02
CA GLN A 87 7.63 -15.06 8.45
C GLN A 87 8.28 -13.98 9.34
N LEU A 88 8.17 -12.72 8.95
CA LEU A 88 8.68 -11.56 9.69
C LEU A 88 7.57 -10.54 9.87
N PRO A 89 7.63 -9.70 10.91
CA PRO A 89 6.67 -8.62 11.08
C PRO A 89 6.61 -7.68 9.87
N VAL A 90 5.41 -7.34 9.45
CA VAL A 90 5.13 -6.38 8.38
C VAL A 90 4.18 -5.31 8.88
N VAL A 91 4.57 -4.05 8.74
CA VAL A 91 3.71 -2.89 8.97
C VAL A 91 3.41 -2.23 7.63
N GLY A 92 2.15 -2.20 7.25
CA GLY A 92 1.67 -1.49 6.06
C GLY A 92 1.09 -0.13 6.41
N VAL A 93 1.46 0.91 5.66
CA VAL A 93 0.95 2.26 5.86
C VAL A 93 0.35 2.79 4.56
N VAL A 94 -0.94 3.07 4.57
CA VAL A 94 -1.59 3.83 3.49
C VAL A 94 -1.25 5.30 3.69
N PHE A 95 -0.30 5.78 2.89
CA PHE A 95 0.23 7.14 3.01
C PHE A 95 -0.49 8.13 2.08
N GLY A 96 -1.06 7.64 0.99
CA GLY A 96 -1.84 8.41 0.03
C GLY A 96 -2.98 7.57 -0.53
N GLY A 97 -3.00 7.37 -1.84
CA GLY A 97 -3.90 6.43 -2.49
C GLY A 97 -3.44 4.99 -2.33
N GLY A 98 -4.33 4.09 -1.95
CA GLY A 98 -4.08 2.65 -1.87
C GLY A 98 -5.12 1.87 -2.66
N TYR A 99 -4.95 1.74 -3.99
CA TYR A 99 -5.98 1.13 -4.82
C TYR A 99 -5.53 -0.12 -5.56
N SER A 100 -6.47 -1.10 -5.64
CA SER A 100 -6.41 -2.24 -6.55
C SER A 100 -5.13 -3.10 -6.38
N GLY A 101 -4.78 -3.85 -7.41
CA GLY A 101 -3.58 -4.70 -7.43
C GLY A 101 -2.25 -3.98 -7.26
N GLY A 102 -2.25 -2.64 -7.33
CA GLY A 102 -1.06 -1.85 -6.99
C GLY A 102 -0.80 -1.76 -5.49
N ALA A 103 -1.86 -1.75 -4.66
CA ALA A 103 -1.74 -1.59 -3.21
C ALA A 103 -1.91 -2.91 -2.44
N ILE A 104 -2.77 -3.82 -2.90
CA ILE A 104 -3.10 -5.06 -2.18
C ILE A 104 -1.88 -5.85 -1.71
N PRO A 105 -0.84 -6.08 -2.52
CA PRO A 105 0.33 -6.80 -2.04
C PRO A 105 1.02 -6.11 -0.87
N LEU A 106 1.13 -4.78 -0.90
CA LEU A 106 1.76 -3.99 0.17
C LEU A 106 0.88 -3.90 1.42
N ALA A 107 -0.45 -4.06 1.27
CA ALA A 107 -1.39 -4.15 2.37
C ALA A 107 -1.48 -5.55 3.00
N THR A 108 -0.78 -6.54 2.45
CA THR A 108 -0.64 -7.86 3.06
C THR A 108 0.35 -7.75 4.22
N ALA A 109 -0.12 -7.28 5.36
CA ALA A 109 0.67 -6.90 6.53
C ALA A 109 0.06 -7.46 7.82
N ASN A 110 0.87 -7.55 8.89
CA ASN A 110 0.41 -7.93 10.23
C ASN A 110 -0.28 -6.76 10.94
N LEU A 111 0.14 -5.53 10.62
CA LEU A 111 -0.44 -4.30 11.11
C LEU A 111 -0.66 -3.37 9.92
N LEU A 112 -1.91 -2.99 9.65
CA LEU A 112 -2.26 -2.10 8.55
C LEU A 112 -2.78 -0.76 9.08
N LEU A 113 -2.02 0.27 8.82
CA LEU A 113 -2.28 1.63 9.28
C LEU A 113 -2.59 2.55 8.11
N SER A 114 -3.21 3.67 8.41
CA SER A 114 -3.41 4.75 7.43
C SER A 114 -3.08 6.10 8.06
N VAL A 115 -2.59 7.05 7.27
CA VAL A 115 -2.61 8.47 7.69
C VAL A 115 -4.03 9.02 7.54
N ARG A 116 -4.30 10.21 8.10
CA ARG A 116 -5.66 10.82 8.09
C ARG A 116 -6.28 10.92 6.69
N GLU A 117 -5.49 11.35 5.72
CA GLU A 117 -5.91 11.57 4.33
C GLU A 117 -5.77 10.31 3.47
N GLY A 118 -5.30 9.21 4.04
CA GLY A 118 -5.16 7.95 3.33
C GLY A 118 -6.51 7.43 2.84
N VAL A 119 -6.53 6.93 1.62
CA VAL A 119 -7.71 6.32 0.99
C VAL A 119 -7.36 4.96 0.45
N PHE A 120 -8.20 3.96 0.73
CA PHE A 120 -7.90 2.59 0.33
C PHE A 120 -9.16 1.87 -0.14
N ASN A 121 -9.05 1.12 -1.24
CA ASN A 121 -10.06 0.15 -1.66
C ASN A 121 -9.51 -0.78 -2.75
N THR A 122 -10.20 -1.90 -2.96
CA THR A 122 -9.89 -2.85 -4.04
C THR A 122 -10.15 -2.27 -5.43
N ILE A 123 -10.97 -1.25 -5.55
CA ILE A 123 -11.27 -0.54 -6.80
C ILE A 123 -11.26 0.97 -6.58
N HIS A 124 -10.65 1.71 -7.50
CA HIS A 124 -10.75 3.17 -7.51
C HIS A 124 -12.21 3.60 -7.84
N PRO A 125 -12.79 4.62 -7.15
CA PRO A 125 -14.19 5.03 -7.36
C PRO A 125 -14.56 5.34 -8.81
N LYS A 126 -13.66 5.94 -9.60
CA LYS A 126 -13.86 6.15 -11.05
C LYS A 126 -13.97 4.82 -11.82
N GLY A 127 -13.19 3.81 -11.42
CA GLY A 127 -13.28 2.47 -12.00
C GLY A 127 -14.63 1.84 -11.69
N LEU A 128 -15.08 1.95 -10.44
CA LEU A 128 -16.39 1.44 -10.04
C LEU A 128 -17.53 2.12 -10.80
N SER A 129 -17.55 3.46 -10.91
CA SER A 129 -18.60 4.17 -11.66
C SER A 129 -18.62 3.76 -13.13
N ASN A 130 -17.47 3.47 -13.73
CA ASN A 130 -17.40 2.96 -15.11
C ASN A 130 -17.96 1.54 -15.26
N ILE A 131 -17.70 0.64 -14.33
CA ILE A 131 -18.23 -0.73 -14.33
C ILE A 131 -19.72 -0.71 -14.04
N ALA A 132 -20.15 0.12 -13.11
CA ALA A 132 -21.53 0.23 -12.64
C ALA A 132 -22.38 1.24 -13.42
N ARG A 133 -22.07 1.51 -14.69
CA ARG A 133 -22.74 2.52 -15.54
C ARG A 133 -24.26 2.42 -15.52
N LYS A 134 -24.80 1.21 -15.44
CA LYS A 134 -26.25 0.97 -15.40
C LYS A 134 -26.94 1.61 -14.18
N TYR A 135 -26.22 1.92 -13.13
CA TYR A 135 -26.73 2.58 -11.92
C TYR A 135 -26.60 4.10 -11.96
N ASN A 136 -25.95 4.63 -13.00
CA ASN A 136 -25.78 6.08 -13.24
C ASN A 136 -25.13 6.84 -12.08
N LEU A 137 -24.28 6.18 -11.32
CA LEU A 137 -23.57 6.75 -10.17
C LEU A 137 -22.36 7.58 -10.63
N SER A 138 -22.26 8.79 -10.10
CA SER A 138 -21.02 9.56 -10.18
C SER A 138 -19.88 8.86 -9.43
N TRP A 139 -18.63 9.26 -9.68
CA TRP A 139 -17.51 8.68 -8.95
C TRP A 139 -17.54 9.07 -7.46
N GLN A 140 -18.09 10.25 -7.11
CA GLN A 140 -18.26 10.70 -5.73
C GLN A 140 -19.29 9.83 -5.00
N GLU A 141 -20.41 9.52 -5.62
CA GLU A 141 -21.43 8.59 -5.08
C GLU A 141 -20.85 7.19 -4.94
N SER A 142 -20.10 6.73 -5.94
CA SER A 142 -19.38 5.45 -5.88
C SER A 142 -18.40 5.40 -4.70
N ALA A 143 -17.65 6.48 -4.44
CA ALA A 143 -16.73 6.55 -3.31
C ALA A 143 -17.47 6.44 -1.96
N LYS A 144 -18.60 7.13 -1.80
CA LYS A 144 -19.45 7.05 -0.61
C LYS A 144 -20.02 5.65 -0.41
N TYR A 145 -20.41 5.00 -1.52
CA TYR A 145 -21.03 3.66 -1.48
C TYR A 145 -20.05 2.59 -0.98
N ILE A 146 -18.82 2.58 -1.47
CA ILE A 146 -17.82 1.56 -1.08
C ILE A 146 -17.09 1.89 0.21
N GLY A 147 -17.00 3.17 0.57
CA GLY A 147 -16.15 3.65 1.67
C GLY A 147 -14.67 3.57 1.32
N VAL A 148 -13.95 4.66 1.47
CA VAL A 148 -12.52 4.72 1.11
C VAL A 148 -11.68 5.44 2.15
N SER A 149 -12.29 6.21 3.06
CA SER A 149 -11.56 7.04 4.01
C SER A 149 -10.97 6.23 5.16
N ALA A 150 -9.85 6.72 5.71
CA ALA A 150 -9.11 6.07 6.78
C ALA A 150 -10.00 5.73 7.99
N TYR A 151 -10.76 6.68 8.50
CA TYR A 151 -11.61 6.48 9.68
C TYR A 151 -12.78 5.54 9.42
N GLU A 152 -13.39 5.60 8.23
CA GLU A 152 -14.46 4.69 7.86
C GLU A 152 -13.93 3.25 7.76
N LEU A 153 -12.79 3.05 7.14
CA LEU A 153 -12.18 1.72 7.00
C LEU A 153 -11.67 1.20 8.35
N GLN A 154 -11.20 2.06 9.23
CA GLN A 154 -10.88 1.68 10.60
C GLN A 154 -12.14 1.23 11.36
N SER A 155 -13.24 1.98 11.27
CA SER A 155 -14.50 1.61 11.94
C SER A 155 -15.08 0.29 11.43
N ARG A 156 -14.75 -0.10 10.20
CA ARG A 156 -15.13 -1.39 9.59
C ARG A 156 -14.13 -2.52 9.90
N GLY A 157 -13.04 -2.26 10.62
CA GLY A 157 -12.03 -3.24 10.97
C GLY A 157 -11.04 -3.58 9.86
N TYR A 158 -10.92 -2.75 8.81
CA TYR A 158 -9.92 -2.92 7.76
C TYR A 158 -8.56 -2.35 8.13
N PHE A 159 -8.54 -1.27 8.91
CA PHE A 159 -7.31 -0.70 9.46
C PHE A 159 -7.24 -0.93 10.96
N ASP A 160 -6.06 -1.28 11.44
CA ASP A 160 -5.74 -1.40 12.86
C ASP A 160 -5.65 -0.03 13.55
N GLY A 161 -5.30 1.02 12.79
CA GLY A 161 -5.22 2.37 13.32
C GLY A 161 -5.12 3.45 12.25
N VAL A 162 -5.47 4.69 12.67
CA VAL A 162 -5.21 5.89 11.89
C VAL A 162 -4.16 6.71 12.61
N ILE A 163 -3.05 6.96 11.93
CA ILE A 163 -1.91 7.73 12.45
C ILE A 163 -2.29 9.20 12.44
N ASP A 164 -2.04 9.87 13.55
CA ASP A 164 -2.24 11.31 13.69
C ASP A 164 -1.14 12.09 12.93
N TYR A 165 -1.20 12.00 11.62
CA TYR A 165 -0.35 12.68 10.66
C TYR A 165 -1.20 13.26 9.53
N SER A 166 -0.92 14.51 9.16
CA SER A 166 -1.52 15.19 8.00
C SER A 166 -0.42 15.83 7.16
N TYR A 167 -0.61 15.84 5.85
CA TYR A 167 0.31 16.50 4.91
C TYR A 167 0.46 18.00 5.16
N ASP A 168 -0.58 18.63 5.66
CA ASP A 168 -0.59 20.06 6.01
C ASP A 168 0.15 20.36 7.34
N GLN A 169 0.54 19.31 8.06
CA GLN A 169 1.18 19.40 9.37
C GLN A 169 2.47 18.56 9.43
N PRO A 170 3.50 18.89 8.65
CA PRO A 170 4.71 18.07 8.53
C PRO A 170 5.46 17.86 9.85
N HIS A 171 5.24 18.71 10.86
CA HIS A 171 5.81 18.51 12.20
C HIS A 171 5.28 17.25 12.91
N GLN A 172 4.14 16.71 12.47
CA GLN A 172 3.56 15.46 12.98
C GLN A 172 4.27 14.19 12.47
N ILE A 173 5.33 14.33 11.66
CA ILE A 173 6.11 13.18 11.16
C ILE A 173 6.58 12.25 12.29
N LYS A 174 6.80 12.78 13.49
CA LYS A 174 7.12 12.00 14.68
C LYS A 174 6.04 10.98 15.06
N ASN A 175 4.79 11.27 14.78
CA ASN A 175 3.68 10.36 15.04
C ASN A 175 3.74 9.16 14.09
N LEU A 176 4.11 9.39 12.83
CA LEU A 176 4.35 8.32 11.86
C LEU A 176 5.49 7.39 12.34
N THR A 177 6.62 7.97 12.75
CA THR A 177 7.78 7.20 13.23
C THR A 177 7.46 6.39 14.51
N ARG A 178 6.57 6.89 15.37
CA ARG A 178 6.17 6.18 16.60
C ARG A 178 5.14 5.07 16.36
N ALA A 179 4.35 5.18 15.30
CA ALA A 179 3.31 4.21 14.98
C ALA A 179 3.86 2.97 14.26
N ILE A 180 5.01 3.10 13.60
CA ILE A 180 5.74 2.03 12.92
C ILE A 180 6.71 1.33 13.88
#